data_e8c9bba32174b1e2873ad402ed767af2
#
_entry.id   e8c9bba32174b1e2873ad402ed767af2
#
_cell.length_a   1.000
_cell.length_b   1.000
_cell.length_c   1.000
_cell.angle_alpha   90.00
_cell.angle_beta   90.00
_cell.angle_gamma   90.00
#
_symmetry.space_group_name_H-M   'P 1'
#
loop_
_entity.id
_entity.type
_entity.pdbx_description
1 polymer ?
#
loop_
_entity_poly.entity_id
_entity_poly.type
_entity_poly.pdbx_seq_one_letter_code
_entity_poly.pdbx_strand_id
1 'polypeptide(L)'
;MAYGTSSTKRIIWTEPSGQVAVLYPILPVEDCIKDVPDGLSYHIVEDSEIPKNTFFERAWKIVDGKIEMDIVKARNVHRENIRLARQEKLAELDIEFQRALEASADTSTIVSKKQALRDAPADSAIDAATDEAGLKAQWNTSIL
;
A
#
# COMPACT_ATOMS: atom_id res chain seq x y z
N MET A 1 25.38 26.87 -17.79
CA MET A 1 25.33 26.03 -16.59
C MET A 1 24.96 24.62 -17.01
N ALA A 2 25.85 23.68 -16.80
CA ALA A 2 25.47 22.28 -16.90
C ALA A 2 24.57 21.96 -15.69
N TYR A 3 23.30 21.75 -15.90
CA TYR A 3 22.46 21.08 -14.91
C TYR A 3 23.09 19.71 -14.72
N GLY A 4 23.65 19.48 -13.53
CA GLY A 4 24.32 18.24 -13.21
C GLY A 4 23.44 17.05 -13.56
N THR A 5 24.06 16.02 -14.09
CA THR A 5 23.41 14.72 -14.29
C THR A 5 22.66 14.35 -13.02
N SER A 6 21.37 14.07 -13.15
CA SER A 6 20.54 13.59 -12.06
C SER A 6 21.28 12.51 -11.28
N SER A 7 21.45 12.69 -9.97
CA SER A 7 22.13 11.72 -9.12
C SER A 7 21.46 10.35 -9.24
N THR A 8 22.25 9.29 -9.38
CA THR A 8 21.76 7.91 -9.27
C THR A 8 21.57 7.47 -7.83
N LYS A 9 22.00 8.28 -6.87
CA LYS A 9 21.92 8.00 -5.45
C LYS A 9 20.59 8.45 -4.86
N ARG A 10 20.13 7.73 -3.85
CA ARG A 10 18.95 8.06 -3.04
C ARG A 10 19.34 8.03 -1.56
N ILE A 11 18.69 8.85 -0.76
CA ILE A 11 18.84 8.82 0.69
C ILE A 11 17.58 8.22 1.28
N ILE A 12 17.73 7.21 2.11
CA ILE A 12 16.62 6.53 2.77
C ILE A 12 16.76 6.59 4.28
N TRP A 13 15.65 6.74 4.97
CA TRP A 13 15.56 6.68 6.44
C TRP A 13 14.20 6.20 6.87
N THR A 14 14.09 5.86 8.15
CA THR A 14 12.79 5.51 8.76
C THR A 14 12.28 6.71 9.55
N GLU A 15 11.10 7.18 9.21
CA GLU A 15 10.40 8.24 9.93
C GLU A 15 9.97 7.76 11.33
N PRO A 16 9.72 8.69 12.29
CA PRO A 16 9.18 8.33 13.60
C PRO A 16 7.88 7.54 13.54
N SER A 17 7.09 7.70 12.47
CA SER A 17 5.89 6.92 12.19
C SER A 17 6.16 5.45 11.85
N GLY A 18 7.43 5.08 11.61
CA GLY A 18 7.84 3.76 11.15
C GLY A 18 7.80 3.59 9.62
N GLN A 19 7.44 4.62 8.88
CA GLN A 19 7.41 4.61 7.43
C GLN A 19 8.80 4.91 6.85
N VAL A 20 9.18 4.26 5.76
CA VAL A 20 10.42 4.56 5.05
C VAL A 20 10.23 5.77 4.16
N ALA A 21 11.11 6.75 4.30
CA ALA A 21 11.20 7.90 3.43
C ALA A 21 12.33 7.73 2.42
N VAL A 22 12.14 8.21 1.20
CA VAL A 22 13.12 8.20 0.12
C VAL A 22 13.28 9.62 -0.42
N LEU A 23 14.50 10.15 -0.35
CA LEU A 23 14.84 11.44 -0.92
C LEU A 23 15.53 11.23 -2.27
N TYR A 24 15.04 11.94 -3.28
CA TYR A 24 15.60 11.98 -4.64
C TYR A 24 16.41 13.27 -4.81
N PRO A 25 17.76 13.23 -4.68
CA PRO A 25 18.56 14.42 -4.73
C PRO A 25 18.54 15.09 -6.11
N ILE A 26 18.34 16.40 -6.13
CA ILE A 26 18.52 17.26 -7.30
C ILE A 26 19.88 17.97 -7.32
N LEU A 27 20.59 17.90 -6.20
CA LEU A 27 21.95 18.35 -5.97
C LEU A 27 22.86 17.14 -5.72
N PRO A 28 24.18 17.30 -5.63
CA PRO A 28 25.04 16.22 -5.14
C PRO A 28 24.50 15.62 -3.84
N VAL A 29 24.55 14.31 -3.71
CA VAL A 29 23.92 13.61 -2.56
C VAL A 29 24.42 14.12 -1.21
N GLU A 30 25.69 14.51 -1.15
CA GLU A 30 26.35 15.05 0.04
C GLU A 30 25.67 16.34 0.53
N ASP A 31 25.19 17.16 -0.40
CA ASP A 31 24.54 18.43 -0.11
C ASP A 31 23.09 18.24 0.35
N CYS A 32 22.50 17.06 0.07
CA CYS A 32 21.12 16.71 0.45
C CYS A 32 21.02 15.99 1.79
N ILE A 33 22.11 15.56 2.39
CA ILE A 33 22.10 14.88 3.71
C ILE A 33 21.48 15.77 4.79
N LYS A 34 21.66 17.08 4.70
CA LYS A 34 21.06 18.06 5.62
C LYS A 34 19.51 18.04 5.63
N ASP A 35 18.90 17.50 4.59
CA ASP A 35 17.43 17.41 4.48
C ASP A 35 16.86 16.20 5.23
N VAL A 36 17.72 15.29 5.71
CA VAL A 36 17.31 14.22 6.63
C VAL A 36 17.01 14.85 8.00
N PRO A 37 15.87 14.53 8.62
CA PRO A 37 15.55 15.09 9.94
C PRO A 37 16.62 14.78 10.99
N ASP A 38 16.92 15.76 11.85
CA ASP A 38 17.91 15.62 12.90
C ASP A 38 17.65 14.41 13.81
N GLY A 39 18.71 13.68 14.12
CA GLY A 39 18.65 12.54 15.02
C GLY A 39 18.21 11.23 14.37
N LEU A 40 17.86 11.24 13.08
CA LEU A 40 17.52 10.02 12.36
C LEU A 40 18.74 9.44 11.64
N SER A 41 18.89 8.13 11.72
CA SER A 41 19.86 7.39 10.91
C SER A 41 19.39 7.31 9.45
N TYR A 42 20.31 7.44 8.53
CA TYR A 42 20.03 7.36 7.10
C TYR A 42 21.02 6.44 6.38
N HIS A 43 20.66 6.01 5.17
CA HIS A 43 21.53 5.26 4.28
C HIS A 43 21.50 5.88 2.89
N ILE A 44 22.63 5.83 2.20
CA ILE A 44 22.75 6.24 0.79
C ILE A 44 22.76 4.96 -0.04
N VAL A 45 21.81 4.84 -0.95
CA VAL A 45 21.62 3.67 -1.82
C VAL A 45 21.57 4.10 -3.28
N GLU A 46 21.75 3.15 -4.20
CA GLU A 46 21.52 3.40 -5.62
C GLU A 46 20.01 3.39 -5.94
N ASP A 47 19.62 4.14 -6.96
CA ASP A 47 18.24 4.17 -7.44
C ASP A 47 17.71 2.76 -7.80
N SER A 48 18.61 1.90 -8.32
CA SER A 48 18.28 0.52 -8.63
C SER A 48 17.89 -0.34 -7.42
N GLU A 49 18.27 0.09 -6.21
CA GLU A 49 17.94 -0.59 -4.94
C GLU A 49 16.58 -0.16 -4.38
N ILE A 50 15.96 0.90 -4.94
CA ILE A 50 14.61 1.31 -4.56
C ILE A 50 13.60 0.43 -5.32
N PRO A 51 12.66 -0.23 -4.62
CA PRO A 51 11.62 -1.00 -5.30
C PRO A 51 10.79 -0.11 -6.21
N LYS A 52 10.68 -0.47 -7.48
CA LYS A 52 9.89 0.29 -8.46
C LYS A 52 8.39 0.18 -8.26
N ASN A 53 7.95 -0.92 -7.67
CA ASN A 53 6.56 -1.11 -7.31
C ASN A 53 6.29 -0.50 -5.93
N THR A 54 5.52 0.58 -5.93
CA THR A 54 5.19 1.34 -4.72
C THR A 54 3.85 0.94 -4.08
N PHE A 55 3.21 -0.11 -4.58
CA PHE A 55 1.90 -0.55 -4.09
C PHE A 55 1.88 -0.82 -2.57
N PHE A 56 2.97 -1.40 -2.06
CA PHE A 56 3.18 -1.67 -0.64
C PHE A 56 4.25 -0.77 0.00
N GLU A 57 4.48 0.44 -0.50
CA GLU A 57 5.49 1.35 0.06
C GLU A 57 5.28 1.64 1.55
N ARG A 58 4.03 1.68 2.00
CA ARG A 58 3.70 1.86 3.43
C ARG A 58 4.10 0.67 4.30
N ALA A 59 4.45 -0.46 3.69
CA ALA A 59 4.94 -1.65 4.36
C ALA A 59 6.46 -1.82 4.26
N TRP A 60 7.18 -0.87 3.69
CA TRP A 60 8.62 -0.95 3.61
C TRP A 60 9.27 -0.80 4.98
N LYS A 61 10.41 -1.47 5.12
CA LYS A 61 11.34 -1.34 6.25
C LYS A 61 12.77 -1.30 5.72
N ILE A 62 13.69 -0.77 6.52
CA ILE A 62 15.11 -0.79 6.19
C ILE A 62 15.78 -1.89 7.00
N VAL A 63 16.44 -2.81 6.29
CA VAL A 63 17.22 -3.91 6.87
C VAL A 63 18.59 -3.92 6.22
N ASP A 64 19.64 -3.82 7.04
CA ASP A 64 21.03 -3.78 6.56
C ASP A 64 21.28 -2.69 5.49
N GLY A 65 20.65 -1.52 5.65
CA GLY A 65 20.77 -0.40 4.72
C GLY A 65 19.97 -0.53 3.43
N LYS A 66 19.11 -1.54 3.29
CA LYS A 66 18.29 -1.79 2.11
C LYS A 66 16.81 -1.77 2.45
N ILE A 67 15.99 -1.37 1.46
CA ILE A 67 14.53 -1.43 1.60
C ILE A 67 14.06 -2.86 1.37
N GLU A 68 13.29 -3.37 2.33
CA GLU A 68 12.57 -4.64 2.24
C GLU A 68 11.10 -4.44 2.57
N MET A 69 10.24 -5.33 2.10
CA MET A 69 8.84 -5.34 2.47
C MET A 69 8.66 -6.08 3.80
N ASP A 70 8.01 -5.43 4.77
CA ASP A 70 7.52 -6.08 5.97
C ASP A 70 6.19 -6.78 5.65
N ILE A 71 6.18 -8.10 5.63
CA ILE A 71 5.00 -8.87 5.23
C ILE A 71 3.81 -8.64 6.18
N VAL A 72 4.04 -8.45 7.47
CA VAL A 72 2.98 -8.20 8.45
C VAL A 72 2.32 -6.85 8.18
N LYS A 73 3.12 -5.81 7.96
CA LYS A 73 2.62 -4.50 7.56
C LYS A 73 1.92 -4.55 6.20
N ALA A 74 2.48 -5.30 5.24
CA ALA A 74 1.91 -5.44 3.90
C ALA A 74 0.52 -6.10 3.93
N ARG A 75 0.31 -7.10 4.77
CA ARG A 75 -1.02 -7.69 4.98
C ARG A 75 -2.03 -6.66 5.48
N ASN A 76 -1.63 -5.81 6.42
CA ASN A 76 -2.48 -4.74 6.92
C ASN A 76 -2.77 -3.68 5.86
N VAL A 77 -1.77 -3.26 5.09
CA VAL A 77 -1.93 -2.35 3.94
C VAL A 77 -2.92 -2.94 2.94
N HIS A 78 -2.79 -4.22 2.63
CA HIS A 78 -3.68 -4.91 1.69
C HIS A 78 -5.14 -4.91 2.19
N ARG A 79 -5.36 -5.22 3.48
CA ARG A 79 -6.70 -5.14 4.10
C ARG A 79 -7.28 -3.73 4.05
N GLU A 80 -6.48 -2.70 4.31
CA GLU A 80 -6.92 -1.30 4.19
C GLU A 80 -7.32 -0.96 2.76
N ASN A 81 -6.53 -1.38 1.77
CA ASN A 81 -6.86 -1.16 0.37
C ASN A 81 -8.18 -1.85 -0.02
N ILE A 82 -8.43 -3.08 0.46
CA ILE A 82 -9.71 -3.77 0.28
C ILE A 82 -10.85 -2.99 0.93
N ARG A 83 -10.66 -2.49 2.16
CA ARG A 83 -11.68 -1.69 2.86
C ARG A 83 -12.04 -0.42 2.10
N LEU A 84 -11.04 0.25 1.53
CA LEU A 84 -11.26 1.44 0.71
C LEU A 84 -12.01 1.10 -0.59
N ALA A 85 -11.55 0.08 -1.31
CA ALA A 85 -12.16 -0.32 -2.57
C ALA A 85 -13.63 -0.75 -2.43
N ARG A 86 -13.98 -1.44 -1.33
CA ARG A 86 -15.34 -1.91 -1.09
C ARG A 86 -16.34 -0.82 -0.72
N GLN A 87 -15.88 0.36 -0.27
CA GLN A 87 -16.77 1.43 0.20
C GLN A 87 -17.78 1.87 -0.85
N GLU A 88 -17.32 2.14 -2.06
CA GLU A 88 -18.17 2.54 -3.17
C GLU A 88 -19.16 1.42 -3.54
N LYS A 89 -18.67 0.19 -3.63
CA LYS A 89 -19.50 -0.98 -3.94
C LYS A 89 -20.59 -1.24 -2.89
N LEU A 90 -20.26 -1.08 -1.61
CA LEU A 90 -21.25 -1.21 -0.53
C LEU A 90 -22.30 -0.11 -0.63
N ALA A 91 -21.92 1.13 -0.93
CA ALA A 91 -22.85 2.23 -1.10
C ALA A 91 -23.81 2.01 -2.28
N GLU A 92 -23.32 1.51 -3.41
CA GLU A 92 -24.14 1.12 -4.56
C GLU A 92 -25.14 0.03 -4.18
N LEU A 93 -24.69 -1.00 -3.49
CA LEU A 93 -25.55 -2.10 -3.04
C LEU A 93 -26.57 -1.67 -1.98
N ASP A 94 -26.29 -0.68 -1.15
CA ASP A 94 -27.25 -0.11 -0.21
C ASP A 94 -28.40 0.58 -0.97
N ILE A 95 -28.12 1.29 -2.04
CA ILE A 95 -29.12 1.90 -2.91
C ILE A 95 -29.96 0.81 -3.61
N GLU A 96 -29.31 -0.21 -4.18
CA GLU A 96 -30.02 -1.33 -4.81
C GLU A 96 -30.94 -2.05 -3.83
N PHE A 97 -30.45 -2.28 -2.61
CA PHE A 97 -31.22 -2.90 -1.54
C PHE A 97 -32.49 -2.11 -1.21
N GLN A 98 -32.37 -0.81 -1.06
CA GLN A 98 -33.51 0.06 -0.77
C GLN A 98 -34.53 0.06 -1.92
N ARG A 99 -34.07 0.15 -3.17
CA ARG A 99 -34.95 0.07 -4.34
C ARG A 99 -35.69 -1.28 -4.43
N ALA A 100 -34.98 -2.35 -4.12
CA ALA A 100 -35.60 -3.69 -4.10
C ALA A 100 -36.68 -3.80 -3.03
N LEU A 101 -36.48 -3.23 -1.82
CA LEU A 101 -37.46 -3.16 -0.77
C LEU A 101 -38.68 -2.35 -1.20
N GLU A 102 -38.51 -1.21 -1.80
CA GLU A 102 -39.57 -0.33 -2.31
C GLU A 102 -40.43 -1.06 -3.37
N ALA A 103 -39.77 -1.88 -4.20
CA ALA A 103 -40.43 -2.68 -5.24
C ALA A 103 -40.99 -4.04 -4.73
N SER A 104 -40.81 -4.34 -3.44
CA SER A 104 -41.16 -5.66 -2.85
C SER A 104 -40.43 -6.83 -3.59
N ALA A 105 -39.25 -6.57 -4.11
CA ALA A 105 -38.40 -7.56 -4.81
C ALA A 105 -37.54 -8.36 -3.81
N ASP A 106 -37.03 -9.52 -4.26
CA ASP A 106 -36.12 -10.33 -3.47
C ASP A 106 -34.78 -9.60 -3.28
N THR A 107 -34.30 -9.51 -2.03
CA THR A 107 -33.07 -8.86 -1.62
C THR A 107 -31.93 -9.84 -1.33
N SER A 108 -32.16 -11.14 -1.41
CA SER A 108 -31.20 -12.16 -0.97
C SER A 108 -29.85 -12.10 -1.70
N THR A 109 -29.86 -11.86 -3.02
CA THR A 109 -28.65 -11.72 -3.82
C THR A 109 -27.84 -10.47 -3.41
N ILE A 110 -28.52 -9.36 -3.16
CA ILE A 110 -27.89 -8.10 -2.73
C ILE A 110 -27.24 -8.29 -1.35
N VAL A 111 -27.96 -8.92 -0.42
CA VAL A 111 -27.45 -9.23 0.92
C VAL A 111 -26.21 -10.12 0.86
N SER A 112 -26.21 -11.16 0.00
CA SER A 112 -25.06 -12.03 -0.19
C SER A 112 -23.85 -11.30 -0.73
N LYS A 113 -24.02 -10.40 -1.72
CA LYS A 113 -22.96 -9.56 -2.26
C LYS A 113 -22.39 -8.62 -1.19
N LYS A 114 -23.23 -7.98 -0.40
CA LYS A 114 -22.80 -7.10 0.71
C LYS A 114 -22.01 -7.89 1.74
N GLN A 115 -22.43 -9.10 2.07
CA GLN A 115 -21.70 -9.93 3.02
C GLN A 115 -20.32 -10.33 2.49
N ALA A 116 -20.21 -10.73 1.22
CA ALA A 116 -18.93 -11.05 0.59
C ALA A 116 -17.94 -9.85 0.64
N LEU A 117 -18.44 -8.63 0.41
CA LEU A 117 -17.62 -7.42 0.53
C LEU A 117 -17.18 -7.14 1.97
N ARG A 118 -18.05 -7.39 2.95
CA ARG A 118 -17.72 -7.21 4.37
C ARG A 118 -16.64 -8.19 4.82
N ASP A 119 -16.70 -9.42 4.32
CA ASP A 119 -15.79 -10.50 4.71
C ASP A 119 -14.44 -10.44 3.99
N ALA A 120 -14.35 -9.78 2.82
CA ALA A 120 -13.16 -9.74 2.00
C ALA A 120 -11.85 -9.34 2.75
N PRO A 121 -11.84 -8.33 3.65
CA PRO A 121 -10.63 -7.99 4.41
C PRO A 121 -10.21 -9.04 5.44
N ALA A 122 -11.13 -9.92 5.84
CA ALA A 122 -10.89 -10.97 6.83
C ALA A 122 -10.48 -12.31 6.21
N ASP A 123 -10.29 -12.36 4.89
CA ASP A 123 -9.89 -13.58 4.19
C ASP A 123 -8.57 -14.13 4.75
N SER A 124 -8.60 -15.38 5.21
CA SER A 124 -7.43 -16.08 5.76
C SER A 124 -6.31 -16.29 4.75
N ALA A 125 -6.61 -16.27 3.45
CA ALA A 125 -5.62 -16.35 2.39
C ALA A 125 -4.66 -15.14 2.41
N ILE A 126 -5.08 -13.98 2.94
CA ILE A 126 -4.21 -12.81 3.16
C ILE A 126 -3.14 -13.16 4.20
N ASP A 127 -3.48 -13.84 5.27
CA ASP A 127 -2.53 -14.27 6.31
C ASP A 127 -1.59 -15.37 5.82
N ALA A 128 -2.02 -16.19 4.88
CA ALA A 128 -1.21 -17.24 4.27
C ALA A 128 -0.21 -16.71 3.23
N ALA A 129 -0.43 -15.52 2.69
CA ALA A 129 0.48 -14.90 1.73
C ALA A 129 1.82 -14.53 2.39
N THR A 130 2.92 -14.91 1.74
CA THR A 130 4.29 -14.72 2.25
C THR A 130 5.09 -13.68 1.48
N ASP A 131 4.58 -13.21 0.35
CA ASP A 131 5.22 -12.22 -0.52
C ASP A 131 4.20 -11.27 -1.15
N GLU A 132 4.71 -10.28 -1.88
CA GLU A 132 3.90 -9.28 -2.58
C GLU A 132 2.97 -9.90 -3.62
N ALA A 133 3.47 -10.83 -4.42
CA ALA A 133 2.69 -11.50 -5.45
C ALA A 133 1.53 -12.30 -4.85
N GLY A 134 1.80 -13.01 -3.75
CA GLY A 134 0.79 -13.75 -3.00
C GLY A 134 -0.29 -12.84 -2.43
N LEU A 135 0.06 -11.66 -1.92
CA LEU A 135 -0.92 -10.66 -1.44
C LEU A 135 -1.77 -10.11 -2.58
N LYS A 136 -1.16 -9.72 -3.69
CA LYS A 136 -1.89 -9.21 -4.85
C LYS A 136 -2.87 -10.22 -5.43
N ALA A 137 -2.52 -11.52 -5.38
CA ALA A 137 -3.41 -12.60 -5.80
C ALA A 137 -4.69 -12.70 -4.96
N GLN A 138 -4.72 -12.13 -3.74
CA GLN A 138 -5.88 -12.12 -2.85
C GLN A 138 -6.83 -10.93 -3.10
N TRP A 139 -6.73 -10.29 -4.25
CA TRP A 139 -7.66 -9.26 -4.68
C TRP A 139 -8.80 -9.88 -5.50
N ASN A 140 -9.99 -9.93 -4.90
CA ASN A 140 -11.14 -10.53 -5.57
C ASN A 140 -11.80 -9.52 -6.54
N THR A 141 -11.38 -9.57 -7.81
CA THR A 141 -11.89 -8.68 -8.88
C THR A 141 -13.37 -8.90 -9.22
N SER A 142 -13.99 -9.99 -8.74
CA SER A 142 -15.42 -10.23 -8.99
C SER A 142 -16.34 -9.42 -8.08
N ILE A 143 -15.81 -8.89 -6.97
CA ILE A 143 -16.59 -8.13 -5.97
C ILE A 143 -16.03 -6.73 -5.70
N LEU A 144 -14.74 -6.46 -6.01
CA LEU A 144 -14.06 -5.19 -5.73
C LEU A 144 -13.96 -4.27 -6.94
#